data_e982a82908c33dc133e257b2991236a7
#
_entry.id   e982a82908c33dc133e257b2991236a7
#
_cell.length_a   1.000
_cell.length_b   1.000
_cell.length_c   1.000
_cell.angle_alpha   90.00
_cell.angle_beta   90.00
_cell.angle_gamma   90.00
#
_symmetry.space_group_name_H-M   'P 1'
#
loop_
_entity.id
_entity.type
_entity.pdbx_description
1 polymer ?
#
loop_
_entity_poly.entity_id
_entity_poly.type
_entity_poly.pdbx_seq_one_letter_code
_entity_poly.pdbx_strand_id
1 'polypeptide(L)'
;MTKIEAIKRINERLGTPALNDKNTHFAGIVVYGTDEGWWLKIPYLGFKKDLHIILNNEKGKTFQHLTIKGNTLLSPGMKFRSSDAAADAFIPSANPKRLVDALQGGSKYNFTRHVVDQYRH
;
A
#
# COMPACT_ATOMS: atom_id res chain seq x y z
N MET A 1 -14.59 -1.61 -6.47
CA MET A 1 -14.13 -0.49 -5.60
C MET A 1 -13.10 0.33 -6.35
N THR A 2 -13.29 1.62 -6.45
CA THR A 2 -12.32 2.52 -7.06
C THR A 2 -11.51 3.24 -5.99
N LYS A 3 -10.38 3.84 -6.40
CA LYS A 3 -9.56 4.64 -5.48
C LYS A 3 -10.37 5.78 -4.84
N ILE A 4 -11.18 6.47 -5.63
CA ILE A 4 -12.01 7.58 -5.14
C ILE A 4 -13.02 7.10 -4.09
N GLU A 5 -13.69 5.99 -4.35
CA GLU A 5 -14.65 5.40 -3.41
C GLU A 5 -13.98 4.98 -2.09
N ALA A 6 -12.80 4.35 -2.17
CA ALA A 6 -12.07 3.94 -0.98
C ALA A 6 -11.62 5.14 -0.16
N ILE A 7 -11.09 6.17 -0.81
CA ILE A 7 -10.70 7.42 -0.14
C ILE A 7 -11.89 8.03 0.60
N LYS A 8 -13.04 8.09 -0.06
CA LYS A 8 -14.27 8.64 0.54
C LYS A 8 -14.66 7.86 1.79
N ARG A 9 -14.66 6.53 1.71
CA ARG A 9 -15.01 5.65 2.84
C ARG A 9 -14.06 5.87 4.03
N ILE A 10 -12.77 5.96 3.76
CA ILE A 10 -11.78 6.17 4.82
C ILE A 10 -11.93 7.54 5.46
N ASN A 11 -12.07 8.59 4.64
CA ASN A 11 -12.24 9.95 5.15
C ASN A 11 -13.52 10.08 6.00
N GLU A 12 -14.60 9.44 5.60
CA GLU A 12 -15.84 9.43 6.39
C GLU A 12 -15.62 8.79 7.75
N ARG A 13 -14.89 7.66 7.81
CA ARG A 13 -14.60 6.98 9.08
C ARG A 13 -13.67 7.82 9.97
N LEU A 14 -12.68 8.48 9.38
CA LEU A 14 -11.76 9.33 10.13
C LEU A 14 -12.40 10.65 10.56
N GLY A 15 -13.48 11.06 9.91
CA GLY A 15 -14.14 12.35 10.17
C GLY A 15 -13.36 13.55 9.69
N THR A 16 -12.42 13.37 8.77
CA THR A 16 -11.56 14.42 8.23
C THR A 16 -11.08 14.02 6.83
N PRO A 17 -10.84 14.99 5.91
CA PRO A 17 -10.36 14.69 4.56
C PRO A 17 -8.85 14.41 4.53
N ALA A 18 -8.38 13.46 5.33
CA ALA A 18 -6.96 13.15 5.47
C ALA A 18 -6.36 12.56 4.19
N LEU A 19 -7.12 11.77 3.42
CA LEU A 19 -6.67 11.15 2.20
C LEU A 19 -7.12 11.94 0.98
N ASN A 20 -6.22 12.04 0.00
CA ASN A 20 -6.51 12.62 -1.32
C ASN A 20 -5.75 11.82 -2.39
N ASP A 21 -5.97 12.18 -3.65
CA ASP A 21 -5.35 11.46 -4.77
C ASP A 21 -3.81 11.50 -4.73
N LYS A 22 -3.23 12.60 -4.26
CA LYS A 22 -1.78 12.80 -4.26
C LYS A 22 -1.06 12.05 -3.16
N ASN A 23 -1.67 11.90 -1.99
CA ASN A 23 -1.04 11.23 -0.84
C ASN A 23 -1.46 9.78 -0.67
N THR A 24 -2.20 9.23 -1.61
CA THR A 24 -2.76 7.89 -1.52
C THR A 24 -2.37 7.05 -2.72
N HIS A 25 -1.84 5.85 -2.46
CA HIS A 25 -1.54 4.84 -3.46
C HIS A 25 -2.56 3.71 -3.34
N PHE A 26 -3.23 3.40 -4.46
CA PHE A 26 -4.27 2.35 -4.52
C PHE A 26 -3.75 1.18 -5.34
N ALA A 27 -3.78 -0.02 -4.76
CA ALA A 27 -3.36 -1.23 -5.44
C ALA A 27 -4.49 -2.26 -5.46
N GLY A 28 -4.77 -2.79 -6.65
CA GLY A 28 -5.61 -3.96 -6.83
C GLY A 28 -4.75 -5.22 -6.86
N ILE A 29 -5.38 -6.39 -6.83
CA ILE A 29 -4.67 -7.66 -6.90
C ILE A 29 -4.19 -7.95 -8.31
N VAL A 30 -2.91 -8.31 -8.42
CA VAL A 30 -2.27 -8.74 -9.67
C VAL A 30 -1.58 -10.08 -9.42
N VAL A 31 -1.08 -10.71 -10.48
CA VAL A 31 -0.32 -11.96 -10.38
C VAL A 31 1.16 -11.67 -10.61
N TYR A 32 2.00 -12.16 -9.69
CA TYR A 32 3.44 -12.12 -9.83
C TYR A 32 3.99 -13.54 -9.63
N GLY A 33 4.57 -14.11 -10.70
CA GLY A 33 4.91 -15.53 -10.69
C GLY A 33 3.65 -16.38 -10.58
N THR A 34 3.52 -17.15 -9.52
CA THR A 34 2.33 -17.97 -9.22
C THR A 34 1.47 -17.38 -8.13
N ASP A 35 1.85 -16.22 -7.58
CA ASP A 35 1.16 -15.63 -6.44
C ASP A 35 0.27 -14.46 -6.85
N GLU A 36 -0.89 -14.37 -6.22
CA GLU A 36 -1.74 -13.18 -6.28
C GLU A 36 -1.33 -12.22 -5.16
N GLY A 37 -1.38 -10.92 -5.42
CA GLY A 37 -1.05 -9.93 -4.42
C GLY A 37 -1.10 -8.51 -4.94
N TRP A 38 -0.55 -7.60 -4.16
CA TRP A 38 -0.55 -6.18 -4.48
C TRP A 38 0.84 -5.72 -4.89
N TRP A 39 0.93 -5.09 -6.05
CA TRP A 39 2.18 -4.47 -6.51
C TRP A 39 2.15 -2.99 -6.16
N LEU A 40 3.15 -2.55 -5.39
CA LEU A 40 3.33 -1.15 -5.05
C LEU A 40 4.47 -0.57 -5.86
N LYS A 41 4.24 0.60 -6.47
CA LYS A 41 5.28 1.40 -7.10
C LYS A 41 5.12 2.82 -6.58
N ILE A 42 5.93 3.18 -5.59
CA ILE A 42 5.78 4.43 -4.86
C ILE A 42 6.97 5.33 -5.12
N PRO A 43 6.77 6.52 -5.72
CA PRO A 43 7.87 7.47 -5.91
C PRO A 43 8.57 7.78 -4.59
N TYR A 44 9.90 7.91 -4.63
CA TYR A 44 10.69 8.17 -3.42
C TYR A 44 10.19 9.39 -2.64
N LEU A 45 9.77 10.43 -3.35
CA LEU A 45 9.25 11.64 -2.72
C LEU A 45 7.98 11.40 -1.91
N GLY A 46 7.22 10.35 -2.23
CA GLY A 46 6.02 9.99 -1.49
C GLY A 46 6.29 9.61 -0.03
N PHE A 47 7.51 9.17 0.28
CA PHE A 47 7.87 8.78 1.65
C PHE A 47 8.25 9.96 2.55
N LYS A 48 8.36 11.17 2.00
CA LYS A 48 8.72 12.36 2.78
C LYS A 48 7.55 12.97 3.56
N LYS A 49 6.33 12.65 3.14
CA LYS A 49 5.09 13.07 3.80
C LYS A 49 4.31 11.83 4.21
N ASP A 50 3.24 12.01 4.96
CA ASP A 50 2.36 10.90 5.30
C ASP A 50 1.82 10.26 4.02
N LEU A 51 2.07 8.98 3.87
CA LEU A 51 1.67 8.19 2.71
C LEU A 51 0.58 7.22 3.12
N HIS A 52 -0.54 7.25 2.39
CA HIS A 52 -1.61 6.30 2.59
C HIS A 52 -1.57 5.24 1.48
N ILE A 53 -1.75 3.99 1.86
CA ILE A 53 -1.80 2.87 0.91
C ILE A 53 -3.12 2.15 1.11
N ILE A 54 -3.79 1.86 0.00
CA ILE A 54 -5.01 1.07 0.00
C ILE A 54 -4.75 -0.23 -0.75
N LEU A 55 -4.88 -1.35 -0.06
CA LEU A 55 -4.74 -2.68 -0.64
C LEU A 55 -6.15 -3.23 -0.87
N ASN A 56 -6.60 -3.21 -2.12
CA ASN A 56 -7.96 -3.58 -2.48
C ASN A 56 -8.03 -5.03 -2.96
N ASN A 57 -8.99 -5.80 -2.42
CA ASN A 57 -9.29 -7.15 -2.84
C ASN A 57 -10.73 -7.20 -3.37
N GLU A 58 -10.88 -7.15 -4.71
CA GLU A 58 -12.21 -7.18 -5.35
C GLU A 58 -12.94 -8.49 -5.10
N LYS A 59 -12.24 -9.62 -5.19
CA LYS A 59 -12.87 -10.93 -4.98
C LYS A 59 -13.36 -11.10 -3.55
N GLY A 60 -12.55 -10.68 -2.59
CA GLY A 60 -12.90 -10.74 -1.17
C GLY A 60 -13.79 -9.62 -0.70
N LYS A 61 -14.03 -8.63 -1.55
CA LYS A 61 -14.84 -7.44 -1.25
C LYS A 61 -14.40 -6.73 0.02
N THR A 62 -13.07 -6.56 0.14
CA THR A 62 -12.44 -5.88 1.27
C THR A 62 -11.32 -4.97 0.78
N PHE A 63 -10.94 -4.02 1.61
CA PHE A 63 -9.69 -3.29 1.41
C PHE A 63 -9.07 -2.93 2.76
N GLN A 64 -7.77 -2.77 2.76
CA GLN A 64 -7.01 -2.36 3.94
C GLN A 64 -6.45 -0.97 3.72
N HIS A 65 -6.46 -0.17 4.78
CA HIS A 65 -5.84 1.15 4.80
C HIS A 65 -4.57 1.09 5.64
N LEU A 66 -3.44 1.48 5.04
CA LEU A 66 -2.15 1.59 5.70
C LEU A 66 -1.71 3.05 5.67
N THR A 67 -1.01 3.48 6.71
CA THR A 67 -0.38 4.81 6.75
C THR A 67 1.08 4.66 7.12
N ILE A 68 1.96 5.19 6.27
CA ILE A 68 3.38 5.32 6.56
C ILE A 68 3.64 6.79 6.83
N LYS A 69 3.97 7.12 8.07
CA LYS A 69 4.27 8.51 8.45
C LYS A 69 5.48 9.04 7.70
N GLY A 70 5.43 10.32 7.33
CA GLY A 70 6.52 10.96 6.60
C GLY A 70 7.86 10.78 7.31
N ASN A 71 8.90 10.49 6.54
CA ASN A 71 10.27 10.26 7.02
C ASN A 71 10.44 9.03 7.93
N THR A 72 9.45 8.15 8.01
CA THR A 72 9.58 6.86 8.72
C THR A 72 10.52 5.92 7.96
N LEU A 73 10.37 5.84 6.64
CA LEU A 73 11.22 5.03 5.77
C LEU A 73 12.22 5.95 5.08
N LEU A 74 13.39 6.07 5.67
CA LEU A 74 14.49 6.84 5.11
C LEU A 74 15.19 6.03 4.03
N SER A 75 15.66 6.72 2.99
CA SER A 75 16.41 6.11 1.88
C SER A 75 15.69 4.92 1.23
N PRO A 76 14.44 5.11 0.74
CA PRO A 76 13.69 4.00 0.15
C PRO A 76 14.40 3.35 -1.04
N GLY A 77 15.21 4.12 -1.79
CA GLY A 77 15.99 3.58 -2.89
C GLY A 77 17.06 2.58 -2.47
N MET A 78 17.50 2.61 -1.22
CA MET A 78 18.45 1.64 -0.67
C MET A 78 17.77 0.45 -0.03
N LYS A 79 16.52 0.62 0.41
CA LYS A 79 15.76 -0.42 1.10
C LYS A 79 14.98 -1.30 0.12
N PHE A 80 14.28 -0.68 -0.83
CA PHE A 80 13.41 -1.37 -1.76
C PHE A 80 14.10 -1.62 -3.10
N ARG A 81 13.67 -2.66 -3.79
CA ARG A 81 13.95 -2.78 -5.22
C ARG A 81 13.38 -1.55 -5.91
N SER A 82 14.11 -0.98 -6.86
CA SER A 82 13.78 0.33 -7.40
C SER A 82 13.75 0.34 -8.90
N SER A 83 12.82 1.12 -9.46
CA SER A 83 12.73 1.42 -10.88
C SER A 83 12.18 2.84 -11.05
N ASP A 84 12.74 3.62 -11.99
CA ASP A 84 12.24 4.96 -12.32
C ASP A 84 12.09 5.88 -11.10
N ALA A 85 13.06 5.89 -10.19
CA ALA A 85 13.03 6.67 -8.95
C ALA A 85 11.81 6.36 -8.07
N ALA A 86 11.34 5.11 -8.13
CA ALA A 86 10.25 4.62 -7.32
C ALA A 86 10.65 3.33 -6.60
N ALA A 87 10.06 3.11 -5.43
CA ALA A 87 10.23 1.88 -4.67
C ALA A 87 9.19 0.86 -5.13
N ASP A 88 9.64 -0.33 -5.50
CA ASP A 88 8.78 -1.44 -5.88
C ASP A 88 8.66 -2.44 -4.73
N ALA A 89 7.46 -2.95 -4.50
CA ALA A 89 7.20 -4.02 -3.56
C ALA A 89 6.05 -4.88 -4.09
N PHE A 90 6.07 -6.16 -3.76
CA PHE A 90 4.96 -7.06 -4.04
C PHE A 90 4.55 -7.75 -2.74
N ILE A 91 3.30 -7.58 -2.35
CA ILE A 91 2.75 -8.14 -1.12
C ILE A 91 1.77 -9.26 -1.49
N PRO A 92 2.09 -10.53 -1.22
CA PRO A 92 1.15 -11.63 -1.45
C PRO A 92 -0.13 -11.45 -0.63
N SER A 93 -1.28 -11.74 -1.25
CA SER A 93 -2.59 -11.56 -0.62
C SER A 93 -3.09 -12.78 0.12
N ALA A 94 -2.36 -13.90 0.08
CA ALA A 94 -2.78 -15.15 0.71
C ALA A 94 -2.93 -15.04 2.23
N ASN A 95 -2.13 -14.19 2.87
CA ASN A 95 -2.23 -13.94 4.30
C ASN A 95 -2.39 -12.44 4.56
N PRO A 96 -3.63 -11.94 4.68
CA PRO A 96 -3.87 -10.52 4.88
C PRO A 96 -3.40 -9.99 6.25
N LYS A 97 -2.98 -10.87 7.13
CA LYS A 97 -2.41 -10.50 8.45
C LYS A 97 -0.89 -10.39 8.42
N ARG A 98 -0.27 -10.73 7.32
CA ARG A 98 1.18 -10.64 7.15
C ARG A 98 1.52 -10.05 5.78
N LEU A 99 1.79 -8.75 5.77
CA LEU A 99 1.97 -7.97 4.55
C LEU A 99 3.47 -7.72 4.32
N VAL A 100 4.17 -8.74 3.83
CA VAL A 100 5.63 -8.72 3.63
C VAL A 100 5.96 -8.63 2.15
N ASP A 101 6.89 -7.74 1.80
CA ASP A 101 7.41 -7.61 0.44
C ASP A 101 8.12 -8.91 0.02
N ALA A 102 7.55 -9.61 -0.95
CA ALA A 102 8.06 -10.86 -1.48
C ALA A 102 8.65 -10.71 -2.89
N LEU A 103 8.86 -9.47 -3.34
CA LEU A 103 9.44 -9.23 -4.65
C LEU A 103 10.86 -9.81 -4.72
N GLN A 104 11.17 -10.52 -5.80
CA GLN A 104 12.50 -11.08 -5.99
C GLN A 104 13.54 -9.96 -6.01
N GLY A 105 14.57 -10.05 -5.17
CA GLY A 105 15.54 -8.98 -4.98
C GLY A 105 15.02 -7.77 -4.24
N GLY A 106 13.86 -7.90 -3.62
CA GLY A 106 13.20 -6.80 -2.90
C GLY A 106 13.62 -6.66 -1.44
N SER A 107 12.88 -5.83 -0.73
CA SER A 107 13.24 -5.37 0.62
C SER A 107 12.94 -6.36 1.73
N LYS A 108 12.00 -7.29 1.53
CA LYS A 108 11.41 -8.14 2.57
C LYS A 108 10.76 -7.31 3.70
N TYR A 109 10.43 -6.06 3.43
CA TYR A 109 9.84 -5.17 4.41
C TYR A 109 8.46 -5.68 4.83
N ASN A 110 8.16 -5.59 6.12
CA ASN A 110 6.86 -5.98 6.68
C ASN A 110 5.98 -4.74 6.86
N PHE A 111 4.95 -4.60 6.03
CA PHE A 111 4.03 -3.47 6.08
C PHE A 111 2.93 -3.62 7.13
N THR A 112 2.82 -4.78 7.78
CA THR A 112 1.71 -5.08 8.69
C THR A 112 1.55 -4.05 9.80
N ARG A 113 2.67 -3.54 10.33
CA ARG A 113 2.64 -2.54 11.41
C ARG A 113 2.03 -1.19 10.99
N HIS A 114 1.87 -0.96 9.69
CA HIS A 114 1.30 0.30 9.17
C HIS A 114 -0.21 0.21 8.94
N VAL A 115 -0.81 -0.95 9.15
CA VAL A 115 -2.26 -1.12 8.97
C VAL A 115 -3.00 -0.27 9.98
N VAL A 116 -3.88 0.59 9.48
CA VAL A 116 -4.74 1.43 10.31
C VAL A 116 -6.08 0.73 10.52
N ASP A 117 -6.67 0.21 9.44
CA ASP A 117 -8.00 -0.39 9.52
C ASP A 117 -8.27 -1.27 8.29
N GLN A 118 -9.29 -2.10 8.42
CA GLN A 118 -9.79 -2.94 7.35
C GLN A 118 -11.26 -2.61 7.09
N TYR A 119 -11.64 -2.62 5.82
CA TYR A 119 -12.96 -2.23 5.37
C TYR A 119 -13.59 -3.32 4.51
N ARG A 120 -14.91 -3.41 4.53
CA ARG A 120 -15.67 -4.19 3.56
C ARG A 120 -16.21 -3.24 2.49
N HIS A 121 -16.29 -3.75 1.25
CA HIS A 121 -16.95 -3.00 0.19
C HIS A 121 -18.47 -2.87 0.53
#